data_f5ecd889d01d78ff638dfdc6a1d0acf8
#
_entry.id   f5ecd889d01d78ff638dfdc6a1d0acf8
#
_cell.length_a   1.000
_cell.length_b   1.000
_cell.length_c   1.000
_cell.angle_alpha   90.00
_cell.angle_beta   90.00
_cell.angle_gamma   90.00
#
_symmetry.space_group_name_H-M   'P 1'
#
loop_
_entity.id
_entity.type
_entity.pdbx_description
1 polymer ?
#
loop_
_entity_poly.entity_id
_entity_poly.type
_entity_poly.pdbx_seq_one_letter_code
_entity_poly.pdbx_strand_id
1 'polypeptide(L)'
;DDPGKLIVKSGDTQTATAFIGIDFNYQIKKVIIIGASRSSELLAERLYKDYEIVVIDDNKKDCNRIAENNSHVIVVNNDPRDPKNLIDLGVGSDTAIVALSKNDSKNIVCSLVGNALGVPEIITRVNKIDYLELLKETSIQATISTRITAANSILQDVRSDQVKSALTFEDTEVEALEILLSDKCHVLDKSLTELELPKNCLIAGVIRREKTYIPSGDWKFGNKDRLIVFTLPESIEEIE
;
A
#
# COMPACT_ATOMS: atom_id res chain seq x y z
N ASP A 1 27.54 -11.89 -18.59
CA ASP A 1 27.00 -11.06 -17.50
C ASP A 1 25.82 -10.29 -18.08
N ASP A 2 24.62 -10.83 -17.85
CA ASP A 2 23.36 -10.22 -18.30
C ASP A 2 22.78 -9.38 -17.13
N PRO A 3 22.74 -8.05 -17.22
CA PRO A 3 22.29 -7.19 -16.12
C PRO A 3 20.76 -7.17 -15.92
N GLY A 4 20.00 -8.01 -16.61
CA GLY A 4 18.54 -7.98 -16.63
C GLY A 4 17.82 -9.09 -15.85
N LYS A 5 18.51 -9.94 -15.09
CA LYS A 5 17.84 -11.06 -14.41
C LYS A 5 17.63 -10.81 -12.93
N LEU A 6 16.60 -10.00 -12.59
CA LEU A 6 16.11 -9.90 -11.23
C LEU A 6 15.19 -11.09 -10.94
N ILE A 7 15.73 -12.17 -10.35
CA ILE A 7 14.91 -13.28 -9.86
C ILE A 7 14.66 -13.07 -8.37
N VAL A 8 13.55 -12.45 -8.02
CA VAL A 8 13.08 -12.41 -6.63
C VAL A 8 12.31 -13.71 -6.37
N LYS A 9 12.92 -14.67 -5.70
CA LYS A 9 12.18 -15.80 -5.12
C LYS A 9 11.45 -15.28 -3.89
N SER A 10 10.13 -15.18 -3.97
CA SER A 10 9.26 -14.82 -2.86
C SER A 10 9.35 -15.86 -1.74
N GLY A 11 9.43 -15.42 -0.52
CA GLY A 11 9.31 -16.25 0.69
C GLY A 11 10.14 -15.80 1.87
N ASP A 12 11.17 -15.00 1.66
CA ASP A 12 12.02 -14.52 2.73
C ASP A 12 12.39 -13.04 2.51
N THR A 13 11.83 -12.19 3.34
CA THR A 13 12.07 -10.73 3.32
C THR A 13 13.55 -10.43 3.54
N GLN A 14 14.27 -11.23 4.35
CA GLN A 14 15.70 -11.04 4.59
C GLN A 14 16.54 -11.31 3.34
N THR A 15 16.17 -12.31 2.55
CA THR A 15 16.89 -12.63 1.29
C THR A 15 16.68 -11.53 0.24
N ALA A 16 15.46 -11.00 0.12
CA ALA A 16 15.17 -9.88 -0.78
C ALA A 16 15.93 -8.62 -0.36
N THR A 17 15.98 -8.30 0.94
CA THR A 17 16.70 -7.18 1.54
C THR A 17 18.20 -7.27 1.27
N ALA A 18 18.80 -8.44 1.46
CA ALA A 18 20.23 -8.65 1.19
C ALA A 18 20.58 -8.46 -0.30
N PHE A 19 19.68 -8.81 -1.20
CA PHE A 19 19.89 -8.73 -2.64
C PHE A 19 19.84 -7.30 -3.18
N ILE A 20 18.92 -6.47 -2.68
CA ILE A 20 18.76 -5.07 -3.13
C ILE A 20 19.52 -4.06 -2.26
N GLY A 21 20.20 -4.53 -1.20
CA GLY A 21 21.00 -3.67 -0.32
C GLY A 21 20.18 -2.70 0.54
N ILE A 22 18.88 -2.91 0.64
CA ILE A 22 17.98 -2.17 1.52
C ILE A 22 17.90 -2.95 2.83
N ASP A 23 18.43 -2.40 3.89
CA ASP A 23 18.34 -2.99 5.23
C ASP A 23 17.03 -2.56 5.89
N PHE A 24 15.97 -3.38 5.77
CA PHE A 24 14.72 -3.22 6.54
C PHE A 24 14.94 -3.70 7.97
N ASN A 25 15.83 -3.03 8.69
CA ASN A 25 16.23 -3.44 10.04
C ASN A 25 15.24 -2.99 11.12
N TYR A 26 14.00 -2.64 10.76
CA TYR A 26 12.99 -2.22 11.72
C TYR A 26 12.08 -3.40 12.10
N GLN A 27 12.30 -3.97 13.26
CA GLN A 27 11.28 -4.82 13.88
C GLN A 27 10.26 -3.91 14.59
N ILE A 28 9.25 -3.44 13.87
CA ILE A 28 8.15 -2.72 14.48
C ILE A 28 7.42 -3.66 15.46
N LYS A 29 7.28 -3.20 16.69
CA LYS A 29 6.56 -3.92 17.76
C LYS A 29 5.34 -3.15 18.22
N LYS A 30 5.38 -1.83 18.09
CA LYS A 30 4.34 -0.91 18.53
C LYS A 30 3.81 -0.08 17.38
N VAL A 31 2.50 0.06 17.29
CA VAL A 31 1.83 0.96 16.35
C VAL A 31 1.02 1.98 17.12
N ILE A 32 1.36 3.26 16.97
CA ILE A 32 0.60 4.38 17.53
C ILE A 32 -0.32 4.93 16.45
N ILE A 33 -1.61 4.79 16.66
CA ILE A 33 -2.64 5.31 15.76
C ILE A 33 -3.14 6.64 16.29
N ILE A 34 -2.95 7.71 15.52
CA ILE A 34 -3.39 9.06 15.85
C ILE A 34 -4.78 9.30 15.29
N GLY A 35 -5.72 9.57 16.19
CA GLY A 35 -7.13 9.76 15.84
C GLY A 35 -8.00 8.55 16.15
N ALA A 36 -9.05 8.73 16.96
CA ALA A 36 -9.99 7.70 17.36
C ALA A 36 -11.17 7.55 16.36
N SER A 37 -10.86 7.39 15.07
CA SER A 37 -11.84 7.24 13.99
C SER A 37 -12.32 5.79 13.84
N ARG A 38 -13.36 5.55 13.02
CA ARG A 38 -13.78 4.19 12.64
C ARG A 38 -12.67 3.45 11.87
N SER A 39 -11.93 4.15 11.03
CA SER A 39 -10.79 3.55 10.32
C SER A 39 -9.68 3.13 11.29
N SER A 40 -9.46 3.91 12.35
CA SER A 40 -8.49 3.58 13.40
C SER A 40 -8.90 2.35 14.19
N GLU A 41 -10.19 2.24 14.51
CA GLU A 41 -10.78 1.07 15.17
C GLU A 41 -10.60 -0.19 14.33
N LEU A 42 -10.96 -0.14 13.04
CA LEU A 42 -10.81 -1.25 12.12
C LEU A 42 -9.34 -1.67 11.92
N LEU A 43 -8.43 -0.71 11.84
CA LEU A 43 -7.00 -0.97 11.72
C LEU A 43 -6.46 -1.65 12.99
N ALA A 44 -6.83 -1.13 14.15
CA ALA A 44 -6.43 -1.69 15.44
C ALA A 44 -6.89 -3.15 15.60
N GLU A 45 -8.14 -3.47 15.21
CA GLU A 45 -8.69 -4.83 15.22
C GLU A 45 -7.92 -5.80 14.31
N ARG A 46 -7.29 -5.32 13.25
CA ARG A 46 -6.51 -6.16 12.33
C ARG A 46 -5.08 -6.38 12.79
N LEU A 47 -4.51 -5.41 13.51
CA LEU A 47 -3.09 -5.40 13.87
C LEU A 47 -2.78 -5.90 15.30
N TYR A 48 -3.76 -5.94 16.22
CA TYR A 48 -3.51 -6.22 17.64
C TYR A 48 -2.89 -7.59 17.92
N LYS A 49 -2.97 -8.53 17.00
CA LYS A 49 -2.38 -9.87 17.17
C LYS A 49 -0.87 -9.88 17.00
N ASP A 50 -0.36 -8.95 16.18
CA ASP A 50 1.04 -8.91 15.76
C ASP A 50 1.79 -7.74 16.40
N TYR A 51 1.07 -6.69 16.86
CA TYR A 51 1.65 -5.46 17.37
C TYR A 51 0.97 -4.98 18.65
N GLU A 52 1.73 -4.28 19.50
CA GLU A 52 1.16 -3.47 20.56
C GLU A 52 0.48 -2.23 19.95
N ILE A 53 -0.82 -2.10 20.14
CA ILE A 53 -1.60 -1.00 19.54
C ILE A 53 -1.95 0.03 20.59
N VAL A 54 -1.60 1.28 20.30
CA VAL A 54 -1.98 2.46 21.07
C VAL A 54 -2.77 3.40 20.17
N VAL A 55 -3.98 3.78 20.59
CA VAL A 55 -4.78 4.83 19.93
C VAL A 55 -4.76 6.08 20.78
N ILE A 56 -4.39 7.22 20.21
CA ILE A 56 -4.38 8.51 20.91
C ILE A 56 -5.25 9.55 20.19
N ASP A 57 -6.15 10.21 20.92
CA ASP A 57 -6.97 11.31 20.42
C ASP A 57 -7.36 12.27 21.59
N ASP A 58 -7.57 13.56 21.26
CA ASP A 58 -8.06 14.56 22.19
C ASP A 58 -9.58 14.48 22.40
N ASN A 59 -10.32 13.74 21.59
CA ASN A 59 -11.76 13.54 21.71
C ASN A 59 -12.09 12.37 22.66
N LYS A 60 -12.46 12.70 23.89
CA LYS A 60 -12.81 11.72 24.93
C LYS A 60 -13.92 10.75 24.52
N LYS A 61 -14.94 11.23 23.80
CA LYS A 61 -16.09 10.39 23.37
C LYS A 61 -15.64 9.29 22.40
N ASP A 62 -14.79 9.68 21.44
CA ASP A 62 -14.28 8.72 20.44
C ASP A 62 -13.29 7.74 21.08
N CYS A 63 -12.46 8.20 22.03
CA CYS A 63 -11.58 7.32 22.82
C CYS A 63 -12.36 6.29 23.61
N ASN A 64 -13.40 6.72 24.35
CA ASN A 64 -14.24 5.81 25.14
C ASN A 64 -14.89 4.74 24.24
N ARG A 65 -15.40 5.12 23.08
CA ARG A 65 -16.01 4.19 22.12
C ARG A 65 -15.04 3.08 21.68
N ILE A 66 -13.79 3.43 21.39
CA ILE A 66 -12.79 2.42 21.00
C ILE A 66 -12.42 1.55 22.19
N ALA A 67 -12.22 2.13 23.36
CA ALA A 67 -11.85 1.40 24.57
C ALA A 67 -12.94 0.40 25.00
N GLU A 68 -14.23 0.73 24.85
CA GLU A 68 -15.35 -0.15 25.16
C GLU A 68 -15.44 -1.34 24.20
N ASN A 69 -15.08 -1.13 22.91
CA ASN A 69 -15.22 -2.16 21.88
C ASN A 69 -13.97 -3.05 21.73
N ASN A 70 -12.80 -2.58 22.21
CA ASN A 70 -11.51 -3.22 21.91
C ASN A 70 -10.65 -3.37 23.17
N SER A 71 -10.80 -4.47 23.89
CA SER A 71 -10.07 -4.75 25.14
C SER A 71 -8.54 -4.97 24.95
N HIS A 72 -8.09 -5.15 23.72
CA HIS A 72 -6.68 -5.44 23.38
C HIS A 72 -5.93 -4.19 22.90
N VAL A 73 -6.59 -3.02 22.89
CA VAL A 73 -6.04 -1.76 22.39
C VAL A 73 -5.88 -0.80 23.56
N ILE A 74 -4.70 -0.21 23.69
CA ILE A 74 -4.47 0.86 24.66
C ILE A 74 -5.03 2.15 24.07
N VAL A 75 -5.95 2.80 24.78
CA VAL A 75 -6.56 4.06 24.31
C VAL A 75 -6.21 5.18 25.26
N VAL A 76 -5.63 6.24 24.71
CA VAL A 76 -5.15 7.41 25.45
C VAL A 76 -5.91 8.65 25.01
N ASN A 77 -6.53 9.35 25.97
CA ASN A 77 -7.21 10.62 25.69
C ASN A 77 -6.29 11.80 26.01
N ASN A 78 -5.47 12.19 25.08
CA ASN A 78 -4.57 13.34 25.13
C ASN A 78 -4.42 13.97 23.75
N ASP A 79 -3.85 15.18 23.68
CA ASP A 79 -3.51 15.82 22.41
C ASP A 79 -2.25 15.20 21.79
N PRO A 80 -2.36 14.50 20.64
CA PRO A 80 -1.22 13.87 20.00
C PRO A 80 -0.25 14.85 19.32
N ARG A 81 -0.59 16.13 19.22
CA ARG A 81 0.30 17.19 18.69
C ARG A 81 1.35 17.63 19.70
N ASP A 82 1.13 17.36 20.98
CA ASP A 82 2.13 17.63 22.02
C ASP A 82 3.18 16.51 21.99
N PRO A 83 4.47 16.82 21.67
CA PRO A 83 5.53 15.84 21.65
C PRO A 83 5.67 15.04 22.94
N LYS A 84 5.41 15.68 24.10
CA LYS A 84 5.48 15.03 25.40
C LYS A 84 4.54 13.83 25.49
N ASN A 85 3.31 13.97 24.98
CA ASN A 85 2.34 12.86 24.99
C ASN A 85 2.81 11.67 24.15
N LEU A 86 3.50 11.88 23.04
CA LEU A 86 4.09 10.81 22.25
C LEU A 86 5.31 10.19 22.96
N ILE A 87 6.14 10.99 23.59
CA ILE A 87 7.29 10.51 24.38
C ILE A 87 6.80 9.64 25.54
N ASP A 88 5.75 10.05 26.25
CA ASP A 88 5.17 9.30 27.37
C ASP A 88 4.57 7.95 26.92
N LEU A 89 4.21 7.81 25.64
CA LEU A 89 3.80 6.53 25.03
C LEU A 89 4.98 5.62 24.63
N GLY A 90 6.21 6.08 24.88
CA GLY A 90 7.42 5.29 24.60
C GLY A 90 7.70 5.16 23.11
N VAL A 91 7.59 6.25 22.36
CA VAL A 91 7.98 6.29 20.94
C VAL A 91 9.46 5.99 20.79
N GLY A 92 9.83 5.13 19.87
CA GLY A 92 11.21 4.70 19.64
C GLY A 92 11.44 4.05 18.28
N SER A 93 12.62 3.43 18.12
CA SER A 93 13.06 2.79 16.87
C SER A 93 12.26 1.53 16.48
N ASP A 94 11.41 1.01 17.37
CA ASP A 94 10.51 -0.12 17.13
C ASP A 94 9.04 0.31 17.02
N THR A 95 8.79 1.61 16.82
CA THR A 95 7.46 2.19 16.76
C THR A 95 7.12 2.63 15.34
N ALA A 96 5.87 2.37 14.90
CA ALA A 96 5.28 3.00 13.75
C ALA A 96 4.18 4.00 14.18
N ILE A 97 4.06 5.12 13.48
CA ILE A 97 2.96 6.08 13.65
C ILE A 97 2.05 6.04 12.44
N VAL A 98 0.74 5.89 12.68
CA VAL A 98 -0.29 5.94 11.65
C VAL A 98 -1.27 7.06 11.98
N ALA A 99 -1.17 8.20 11.30
CA ALA A 99 -2.00 9.36 11.53
C ALA A 99 -3.30 9.29 10.70
N LEU A 100 -4.43 8.95 11.34
CA LEU A 100 -5.74 8.69 10.74
C LEU A 100 -6.87 9.59 11.26
N SER A 101 -6.55 10.71 11.92
CA SER A 101 -7.60 11.63 12.37
C SER A 101 -8.34 12.24 11.17
N LYS A 102 -9.53 12.80 11.37
CA LYS A 102 -10.29 13.48 10.30
C LYS A 102 -9.70 14.81 9.87
N ASN A 103 -8.70 15.31 10.58
CA ASN A 103 -8.08 16.61 10.36
C ASN A 103 -6.69 16.44 9.76
N ASP A 104 -6.51 16.82 8.49
CA ASP A 104 -5.26 16.69 7.76
C ASP A 104 -4.11 17.43 8.44
N SER A 105 -4.36 18.67 8.93
CA SER A 105 -3.32 19.45 9.64
C SER A 105 -2.87 18.76 10.93
N LYS A 106 -3.80 18.15 11.69
CA LYS A 106 -3.47 17.34 12.87
C LYS A 106 -2.59 16.16 12.50
N ASN A 107 -2.95 15.43 11.43
CA ASN A 107 -2.18 14.30 10.95
C ASN A 107 -0.76 14.71 10.56
N ILE A 108 -0.62 15.80 9.79
CA ILE A 108 0.67 16.32 9.34
C ILE A 108 1.54 16.74 10.54
N VAL A 109 1.00 17.53 11.48
CA VAL A 109 1.75 17.98 12.65
C VAL A 109 2.24 16.77 13.47
N CYS A 110 1.37 15.80 13.74
CA CYS A 110 1.74 14.61 14.51
C CYS A 110 2.80 13.76 13.80
N SER A 111 2.73 13.66 12.47
CA SER A 111 3.73 12.94 11.67
C SER A 111 5.08 13.65 11.70
N LEU A 112 5.11 14.97 11.60
CA LEU A 112 6.35 15.75 11.73
C LEU A 112 6.95 15.64 13.15
N VAL A 113 6.11 15.63 14.19
CA VAL A 113 6.57 15.37 15.56
C VAL A 113 7.14 13.96 15.69
N GLY A 114 6.46 12.94 15.16
CA GLY A 114 6.96 11.56 15.14
C GLY A 114 8.31 11.45 14.45
N ASN A 115 8.46 12.10 13.30
CA ASN A 115 9.72 12.14 12.56
C ASN A 115 10.84 12.81 13.38
N ALA A 116 10.54 13.93 14.01
CA ALA A 116 11.52 14.64 14.88
C ALA A 116 11.92 13.80 16.12
N LEU A 117 11.06 12.89 16.57
CA LEU A 117 11.34 11.94 17.65
C LEU A 117 12.06 10.65 17.16
N GLY A 118 12.38 10.55 15.87
CA GLY A 118 13.12 9.42 15.30
C GLY A 118 12.29 8.17 15.06
N VAL A 119 10.98 8.30 14.87
CA VAL A 119 10.11 7.17 14.48
C VAL A 119 10.47 6.74 13.06
N PRO A 120 10.79 5.45 12.84
CA PRO A 120 11.25 4.97 11.53
C PRO A 120 10.14 4.84 10.49
N GLU A 121 8.90 4.55 10.91
CA GLU A 121 7.78 4.31 10.01
C GLU A 121 6.62 5.26 10.33
N ILE A 122 6.30 6.14 9.38
CA ILE A 122 5.23 7.13 9.55
C ILE A 122 4.30 7.11 8.33
N ILE A 123 3.05 6.78 8.57
CA ILE A 123 1.99 6.79 7.57
C ILE A 123 1.00 7.91 7.88
N THR A 124 0.77 8.81 6.95
CA THR A 124 -0.05 10.00 7.15
C THR A 124 -1.25 10.02 6.20
N ARG A 125 -2.46 10.08 6.75
CA ARG A 125 -3.65 10.31 5.94
C ARG A 125 -3.82 11.78 5.65
N VAL A 126 -3.96 12.11 4.35
CA VAL A 126 -4.22 13.46 3.86
C VAL A 126 -5.25 13.41 2.74
N ASN A 127 -6.29 14.21 2.82
CA ASN A 127 -7.36 14.25 1.82
C ASN A 127 -7.27 15.45 0.88
N LYS A 128 -6.55 16.52 1.26
CA LYS A 128 -6.28 17.67 0.38
C LYS A 128 -5.08 17.37 -0.49
N ILE A 129 -5.27 17.43 -1.81
CA ILE A 129 -4.23 17.15 -2.80
C ILE A 129 -3.03 18.08 -2.64
N ASP A 130 -3.27 19.36 -2.37
CA ASP A 130 -2.19 20.35 -2.16
C ASP A 130 -1.22 19.97 -1.05
N TYR A 131 -1.69 19.25 -0.01
CA TYR A 131 -0.84 18.76 1.06
C TYR A 131 -0.02 17.54 0.66
N LEU A 132 -0.49 16.72 -0.28
CA LEU A 132 0.28 15.58 -0.78
C LEU A 132 1.56 16.04 -1.46
N GLU A 133 1.49 17.09 -2.29
CA GLU A 133 2.65 17.68 -2.95
C GLU A 133 3.65 18.25 -1.93
N LEU A 134 3.15 18.98 -0.92
CA LEU A 134 3.99 19.53 0.14
C LEU A 134 4.69 18.45 0.97
N LEU A 135 4.03 17.32 1.19
CA LEU A 135 4.60 16.23 2.00
C LEU A 135 5.67 15.42 1.27
N LYS A 136 5.69 15.44 -0.06
CA LYS A 136 6.79 14.84 -0.87
C LYS A 136 8.16 15.46 -0.56
N GLU A 137 8.19 16.73 -0.17
CA GLU A 137 9.40 17.46 0.23
C GLU A 137 9.82 17.19 1.68
N THR A 138 9.06 16.38 2.41
CA THR A 138 9.34 16.04 3.81
C THR A 138 9.90 14.62 3.94
N SER A 139 10.41 14.29 5.12
CA SER A 139 10.88 12.93 5.45
C SER A 139 9.75 11.97 5.88
N ILE A 140 8.49 12.28 5.56
CA ILE A 140 7.36 11.38 5.81
C ILE A 140 7.32 10.33 4.71
N GLN A 141 7.50 9.04 5.08
CA GLN A 141 7.70 7.94 4.15
C GLN A 141 6.45 7.59 3.33
N ALA A 142 5.26 7.66 3.94
CA ALA A 142 4.04 7.29 3.25
C ALA A 142 2.88 8.25 3.52
N THR A 143 2.23 8.68 2.45
CA THR A 143 0.99 9.45 2.53
C THR A 143 -0.16 8.66 1.89
N ILE A 144 -1.32 8.67 2.53
CA ILE A 144 -2.52 7.98 2.04
C ILE A 144 -3.65 8.99 1.88
N SER A 145 -4.27 9.04 0.71
CA SER A 145 -5.50 9.78 0.48
C SER A 145 -6.68 8.82 0.34
N THR A 146 -7.56 8.82 1.33
CA THR A 146 -8.77 7.98 1.27
C THR A 146 -9.70 8.37 0.12
N ARG A 147 -9.66 9.63 -0.34
CA ARG A 147 -10.43 10.09 -1.50
C ARG A 147 -9.89 9.52 -2.81
N ILE A 148 -8.58 9.57 -2.99
CA ILE A 148 -7.92 9.03 -4.17
C ILE A 148 -8.07 7.51 -4.20
N THR A 149 -7.84 6.83 -3.07
CA THR A 149 -8.02 5.38 -2.95
C THR A 149 -9.46 4.97 -3.29
N ALA A 150 -10.47 5.66 -2.75
CA ALA A 150 -11.86 5.38 -3.05
C ALA A 150 -12.21 5.64 -4.52
N ALA A 151 -11.72 6.75 -5.11
CA ALA A 151 -11.94 7.07 -6.51
C ALA A 151 -11.30 6.00 -7.42
N ASN A 152 -10.07 5.57 -7.13
CA ASN A 152 -9.39 4.52 -7.88
C ASN A 152 -10.13 3.18 -7.77
N SER A 153 -10.65 2.81 -6.58
CA SER A 153 -11.45 1.60 -6.42
C SER A 153 -12.74 1.65 -7.25
N ILE A 154 -13.43 2.79 -7.28
CA ILE A 154 -14.64 2.96 -8.10
C ILE A 154 -14.29 2.89 -9.59
N LEU A 155 -13.19 3.52 -10.01
CA LEU A 155 -12.74 3.47 -11.40
C LEU A 155 -12.40 2.04 -11.84
N GLN A 156 -11.81 1.23 -10.95
CA GLN A 156 -11.56 -0.19 -11.20
C GLN A 156 -12.86 -0.96 -11.42
N ASP A 157 -13.89 -0.71 -10.61
CA ASP A 157 -15.19 -1.37 -10.75
C ASP A 157 -15.97 -0.92 -12.01
N VAL A 158 -15.72 0.30 -12.50
CA VAL A 158 -16.36 0.86 -13.72
C VAL A 158 -15.60 0.46 -15.00
N ARG A 159 -14.30 0.19 -14.92
CA ARG A 159 -13.52 -0.34 -16.03
C ARG A 159 -14.03 -1.73 -16.41
N SER A 160 -13.73 -2.16 -17.65
CA SER A 160 -14.29 -3.39 -18.24
C SER A 160 -14.18 -4.62 -17.33
N ASP A 161 -15.11 -5.58 -17.50
CA ASP A 161 -15.11 -6.87 -16.79
C ASP A 161 -13.81 -7.67 -16.93
N GLN A 162 -12.94 -7.28 -17.84
CA GLN A 162 -11.67 -7.95 -18.12
C GLN A 162 -10.53 -7.46 -17.20
N VAL A 163 -10.54 -6.20 -16.74
CA VAL A 163 -9.52 -5.68 -15.80
C VAL A 163 -9.98 -5.90 -14.36
N LYS A 164 -9.40 -6.89 -13.69
CA LYS A 164 -9.78 -7.28 -12.33
C LYS A 164 -9.17 -6.40 -11.24
N SER A 165 -7.99 -5.88 -11.46
CA SER A 165 -7.34 -4.94 -10.56
C SER A 165 -6.33 -4.07 -11.30
N ALA A 166 -6.11 -2.86 -10.81
CA ALA A 166 -5.07 -1.96 -11.27
C ALA A 166 -4.35 -1.37 -10.06
N LEU A 167 -3.03 -1.36 -10.09
CA LEU A 167 -2.17 -0.74 -9.09
C LEU A 167 -1.31 0.30 -9.80
N THR A 168 -1.35 1.53 -9.33
CA THR A 168 -0.45 2.59 -9.76
C THR A 168 0.69 2.67 -8.75
N PHE A 169 1.92 2.68 -9.21
CA PHE A 169 3.09 2.84 -8.36
C PHE A 169 3.32 4.32 -8.05
N GLU A 170 3.64 4.63 -6.79
CA GLU A 170 3.98 5.99 -6.40
C GLU A 170 5.20 6.50 -7.21
N ASP A 171 5.15 7.77 -7.60
CA ASP A 171 6.19 8.48 -8.37
C ASP A 171 6.48 7.91 -9.78
N THR A 172 5.61 7.07 -10.32
CA THR A 172 5.70 6.58 -11.70
C THR A 172 4.37 6.67 -12.42
N GLU A 173 4.40 6.69 -13.75
CA GLU A 173 3.20 6.57 -14.58
C GLU A 173 2.84 5.10 -14.89
N VAL A 174 3.63 4.15 -14.38
CA VAL A 174 3.43 2.72 -14.64
C VAL A 174 2.23 2.19 -13.84
N GLU A 175 1.33 1.51 -14.53
CA GLU A 175 0.24 0.76 -13.92
C GLU A 175 0.49 -0.74 -14.04
N ALA A 176 0.18 -1.49 -12.98
CA ALA A 176 0.09 -2.95 -13.02
C ALA A 176 -1.37 -3.36 -13.12
N LEU A 177 -1.74 -4.05 -14.18
CA LEU A 177 -3.10 -4.51 -14.45
C LEU A 177 -3.19 -6.02 -14.28
N GLU A 178 -4.28 -6.49 -13.68
CA GLU A 178 -4.66 -7.91 -13.72
C GLU A 178 -5.79 -8.09 -14.73
N ILE A 179 -5.51 -8.77 -15.84
CA ILE A 179 -6.43 -8.95 -16.97
C ILE A 179 -6.87 -10.40 -17.05
N LEU A 180 -8.17 -10.66 -17.05
CA LEU A 180 -8.74 -11.99 -17.23
C LEU A 180 -8.95 -12.30 -18.71
N LEU A 181 -8.30 -13.33 -19.22
CA LEU A 181 -8.53 -13.79 -20.58
C LEU A 181 -9.86 -14.54 -20.71
N SER A 182 -10.69 -14.05 -21.61
CA SER A 182 -11.95 -14.68 -22.01
C SER A 182 -11.77 -15.49 -23.30
N ASP A 183 -12.74 -16.33 -23.62
CA ASP A 183 -12.80 -17.15 -24.84
C ASP A 183 -12.81 -16.32 -26.14
N LYS A 184 -13.02 -15.02 -26.06
CA LYS A 184 -13.02 -14.08 -27.21
C LYS A 184 -11.68 -13.38 -27.42
N CYS A 185 -10.70 -13.57 -26.53
CA CYS A 185 -9.41 -12.88 -26.63
C CYS A 185 -8.58 -13.41 -27.80
N HIS A 186 -8.01 -12.50 -28.58
CA HIS A 186 -7.16 -12.83 -29.75
C HIS A 186 -5.80 -13.44 -29.39
N VAL A 187 -5.45 -13.43 -28.11
CA VAL A 187 -4.15 -13.93 -27.60
C VAL A 187 -4.18 -15.41 -27.24
N LEU A 188 -5.37 -16.05 -27.24
CA LEU A 188 -5.49 -17.48 -26.91
C LEU A 188 -4.70 -18.34 -27.87
N ASP A 189 -4.07 -19.40 -27.33
CA ASP A 189 -3.25 -20.39 -28.05
C ASP A 189 -1.99 -19.83 -28.72
N LYS A 190 -1.77 -18.51 -28.70
CA LYS A 190 -0.53 -17.89 -29.16
C LYS A 190 0.53 -17.94 -28.05
N SER A 191 1.78 -18.03 -28.48
CA SER A 191 2.91 -17.87 -27.58
C SER A 191 3.19 -16.38 -27.32
N LEU A 192 3.88 -16.06 -26.22
CA LEU A 192 4.24 -14.69 -25.89
C LEU A 192 5.06 -14.02 -26.99
N THR A 193 5.91 -14.77 -27.70
CA THR A 193 6.70 -14.28 -28.85
C THR A 193 5.87 -13.99 -30.09
N GLU A 194 4.68 -14.60 -30.22
CA GLU A 194 3.76 -14.37 -31.34
C GLU A 194 2.81 -13.20 -31.10
N LEU A 195 2.83 -12.62 -29.87
CA LEU A 195 2.00 -11.47 -29.55
C LEU A 195 2.69 -10.18 -29.96
N GLU A 196 1.97 -9.35 -30.70
CA GLU A 196 2.32 -7.97 -30.94
C GLU A 196 1.79 -7.13 -29.74
N LEU A 197 2.60 -7.04 -28.68
CA LEU A 197 2.25 -6.23 -27.51
C LEU A 197 2.36 -4.74 -27.86
N PRO A 198 1.47 -3.89 -27.31
CA PRO A 198 1.61 -2.46 -27.38
C PRO A 198 2.97 -1.98 -26.88
N LYS A 199 3.46 -0.85 -27.36
CA LYS A 199 4.66 -0.22 -26.81
C LYS A 199 4.44 0.06 -25.32
N ASN A 200 5.51 -0.04 -24.54
CA ASN A 200 5.45 0.21 -23.09
C ASN A 200 4.52 -0.75 -22.33
N CYS A 201 4.37 -1.98 -22.84
CA CYS A 201 3.59 -3.05 -22.22
C CYS A 201 4.47 -4.27 -21.96
N LEU A 202 4.36 -4.85 -20.76
CA LEU A 202 5.10 -6.05 -20.35
C LEU A 202 4.17 -7.01 -19.61
N ILE A 203 4.06 -8.25 -20.09
CA ILE A 203 3.40 -9.33 -19.36
C ILE A 203 4.40 -9.91 -18.36
N ALA A 204 4.24 -9.51 -17.08
CA ALA A 204 5.14 -9.89 -15.99
C ALA A 204 4.79 -11.23 -15.35
N GLY A 205 3.53 -11.67 -15.45
CA GLY A 205 3.06 -12.89 -14.81
C GLY A 205 1.80 -13.46 -15.43
N VAL A 206 1.57 -14.74 -15.21
CA VAL A 206 0.34 -15.44 -15.58
C VAL A 206 -0.15 -16.24 -14.38
N ILE A 207 -1.41 -16.05 -14.02
CA ILE A 207 -2.06 -16.86 -12.99
C ILE A 207 -2.99 -17.86 -13.68
N ARG A 208 -2.68 -19.15 -13.54
CA ARG A 208 -3.45 -20.26 -14.09
C ARG A 208 -3.80 -21.24 -12.98
N ARG A 209 -5.08 -21.49 -12.74
CA ARG A 209 -5.55 -22.41 -11.68
C ARG A 209 -4.92 -22.11 -10.32
N GLU A 210 -5.00 -20.86 -9.91
CA GLU A 210 -4.48 -20.36 -8.59
C GLU A 210 -2.95 -20.41 -8.44
N LYS A 211 -2.20 -20.79 -9.48
CA LYS A 211 -0.73 -20.79 -9.47
C LYS A 211 -0.20 -19.65 -10.34
N THR A 212 0.80 -18.97 -9.83
CA THR A 212 1.48 -17.87 -10.53
C THR A 212 2.72 -18.40 -11.26
N TYR A 213 2.89 -17.97 -12.50
CA TYR A 213 4.02 -18.28 -13.36
C TYR A 213 4.61 -17.00 -13.94
N ILE A 214 5.92 -17.00 -14.18
CA ILE A 214 6.59 -16.00 -15.01
C ILE A 214 6.67 -16.59 -16.40
N PRO A 215 5.98 -16.01 -17.40
CA PRO A 215 5.92 -16.61 -18.74
C PRO A 215 7.28 -16.46 -19.45
N SER A 216 7.68 -17.53 -20.13
CA SER A 216 8.77 -17.51 -21.11
C SER A 216 8.21 -17.20 -22.51
N GLY A 217 9.09 -16.89 -23.47
CA GLY A 217 8.67 -16.51 -24.82
C GLY A 217 7.78 -17.55 -25.53
N ASP A 218 7.90 -18.83 -25.20
CA ASP A 218 7.12 -19.96 -25.70
C ASP A 218 5.85 -20.25 -24.90
N TRP A 219 5.55 -19.46 -23.84
CA TRP A 219 4.34 -19.62 -23.05
C TRP A 219 3.09 -19.41 -23.89
N LYS A 220 2.19 -20.38 -23.88
CA LYS A 220 0.89 -20.29 -24.54
C LYS A 220 -0.21 -19.93 -23.57
N PHE A 221 -0.96 -18.88 -23.92
CA PHE A 221 -2.07 -18.39 -23.12
C PHE A 221 -3.32 -19.23 -23.31
N GLY A 222 -4.01 -19.48 -22.22
CA GLY A 222 -5.26 -20.25 -22.17
C GLY A 222 -6.44 -19.42 -21.69
N ASN A 223 -7.64 -19.91 -22.00
CA ASN A 223 -8.87 -19.31 -21.45
C ASN A 223 -8.87 -19.32 -19.92
N LYS A 224 -9.33 -18.25 -19.31
CA LYS A 224 -9.32 -17.99 -17.85
C LYS A 224 -7.93 -17.81 -17.22
N ASP A 225 -6.88 -17.67 -18.01
CA ASP A 225 -5.62 -17.14 -17.47
C ASP A 225 -5.84 -15.70 -17.03
N ARG A 226 -5.22 -15.33 -15.91
CA ARG A 226 -5.14 -13.93 -15.47
C ARG A 226 -3.71 -13.45 -15.72
N LEU A 227 -3.59 -12.39 -16.49
CA LEU A 227 -2.31 -11.80 -16.82
C LEU A 227 -1.99 -10.68 -15.84
N ILE A 228 -0.77 -10.62 -15.39
CA ILE A 228 -0.22 -9.46 -14.68
C ILE A 228 0.58 -8.67 -15.71
N VAL A 229 0.11 -7.48 -16.05
CA VAL A 229 0.65 -6.63 -17.10
C VAL A 229 1.11 -5.32 -16.52
N PHE A 230 2.35 -4.92 -16.78
CA PHE A 230 2.83 -3.57 -16.55
C PHE A 230 2.70 -2.75 -17.81
N THR A 231 2.13 -1.55 -17.70
CA THR A 231 1.89 -0.67 -18.85
C THR A 231 1.89 0.79 -18.47
N LEU A 232 2.03 1.69 -19.44
CA LEU A 232 1.74 3.11 -19.26
C LEU A 232 0.26 3.38 -19.56
N PRO A 233 -0.36 4.42 -18.94
CA PRO A 233 -1.78 4.75 -19.12
C PRO A 233 -2.22 4.91 -20.59
N GLU A 234 -1.34 5.45 -21.43
CA GLU A 234 -1.60 5.66 -22.86
C GLU A 234 -1.77 4.36 -23.67
N SER A 235 -1.25 3.24 -23.15
CA SER A 235 -1.32 1.94 -23.84
C SER A 235 -2.44 1.04 -23.28
N ILE A 236 -3.20 1.48 -22.29
CA ILE A 236 -4.25 0.66 -21.65
C ILE A 236 -5.37 0.34 -22.64
N GLU A 237 -5.82 1.34 -23.43
CA GLU A 237 -6.91 1.16 -24.43
C GLU A 237 -6.55 0.14 -25.52
N GLU A 238 -5.25 -0.04 -25.81
CA GLU A 238 -4.80 -1.02 -26.80
C GLU A 238 -4.74 -2.45 -26.24
N ILE A 239 -4.77 -2.59 -24.90
CA ILE A 239 -4.67 -3.87 -24.19
C ILE A 239 -6.07 -4.43 -23.90
N GLU A 240 -7.09 -3.59 -23.73
CA GLU A 240 -8.49 -3.95 -23.50
C GLU A 240 -9.15 -4.43 -24.80
#